data_ea2718ca4fa31e1449570a9f8003e2d7
#
_entry.id   ea2718ca4fa31e1449570a9f8003e2d7
#
_cell.length_a   1.000
_cell.length_b   1.000
_cell.length_c   1.000
_cell.angle_alpha   90.00
_cell.angle_beta   90.00
_cell.angle_gamma   90.00
#
_symmetry.space_group_name_H-M   'P 1'
#
loop_
_entity.id
_entity.type
_entity.pdbx_description
1 polymer ?
#
loop_
_entity_poly.entity_id
_entity_poly.type
_entity_poly.pdbx_seq_one_letter_code
_entity_poly.pdbx_strand_id
1 'polypeptide(L)'
;MNRWMTAGALAVLLTLTPALAVGPACADDVPAQIQSLVAKQAPAIVTVKAVLKMDMKGGGASQSSESRTEMQGVVVDPSGLIMVSSVSFSPEKMMEMMGMPKEAAGGAPKITPTDFKVIFEREEKEYPAFLAATDTTLGLTFIQITDLAGRTLTPVTFADTPAPALGDPVFALSRLSKGYDYAPFYESARVSGAIAKPRAALMLDGSISELGLPLFNLSGAPVGVLTSIASGVSSGESNEGMSMRMMMRLFGGGGGGSRPGLFVVPASVVAPVIAQAKARAAEIAAQRAKTPPAKTPPAK
;
A
#
# COMPACT_ATOMS: atom_id res chain seq x y z
N MET A 1 -87.96 -51.24 -7.05
CA MET A 1 -87.04 -51.57 -8.19
C MET A 1 -86.64 -50.24 -8.80
N ASN A 2 -85.51 -49.65 -8.48
CA ASN A 2 -84.81 -48.60 -9.27
C ASN A 2 -83.45 -48.37 -8.70
N ARG A 3 -82.42 -48.77 -9.46
CA ARG A 3 -80.99 -48.60 -9.17
C ARG A 3 -80.61 -47.19 -9.61
N TRP A 4 -80.00 -46.42 -8.77
CA TRP A 4 -79.33 -45.18 -9.11
C TRP A 4 -77.81 -45.37 -9.05
N MET A 5 -77.17 -45.23 -10.17
CA MET A 5 -75.74 -45.18 -10.33
C MET A 5 -75.26 -43.77 -10.06
N THR A 6 -74.39 -43.60 -9.06
CA THR A 6 -73.66 -42.35 -8.81
C THR A 6 -72.30 -42.47 -9.45
N ALA A 7 -72.07 -41.62 -10.44
CA ALA A 7 -70.74 -41.46 -11.08
C ALA A 7 -69.89 -40.51 -10.21
N GLY A 8 -68.79 -41.01 -9.68
CA GLY A 8 -67.80 -40.23 -8.99
C GLY A 8 -66.83 -39.55 -9.99
N ALA A 9 -66.80 -38.22 -9.95
CA ALA A 9 -65.81 -37.43 -10.68
C ALA A 9 -64.53 -37.32 -9.88
N LEU A 10 -63.44 -37.88 -10.42
CA LEU A 10 -62.10 -37.77 -9.89
C LEU A 10 -61.48 -36.46 -10.38
N ALA A 11 -61.38 -35.46 -9.49
CA ALA A 11 -60.67 -34.19 -9.78
C ALA A 11 -59.18 -34.37 -9.51
N VAL A 12 -58.36 -34.37 -10.56
CA VAL A 12 -56.91 -34.37 -10.51
C VAL A 12 -56.43 -32.92 -10.30
N LEU A 13 -56.01 -32.57 -9.07
CA LEU A 13 -55.33 -31.30 -8.77
C LEU A 13 -53.88 -31.38 -9.31
N LEU A 14 -53.61 -30.71 -10.44
CA LEU A 14 -52.26 -30.43 -10.89
C LEU A 14 -51.70 -29.31 -10.04
N THR A 15 -50.81 -29.63 -9.08
CA THR A 15 -50.00 -28.63 -8.34
C THR A 15 -48.87 -28.16 -9.23
N LEU A 16 -49.04 -26.94 -9.74
CA LEU A 16 -47.96 -26.23 -10.45
C LEU A 16 -46.95 -25.73 -9.40
N THR A 17 -45.82 -26.45 -9.23
CA THR A 17 -44.69 -25.97 -8.44
C THR A 17 -43.96 -24.90 -9.25
N PRO A 18 -43.81 -23.65 -8.74
CA PRO A 18 -42.95 -22.68 -9.39
C PRO A 18 -41.49 -23.16 -9.27
N ALA A 19 -40.90 -23.53 -10.37
CA ALA A 19 -39.45 -23.73 -10.46
C ALA A 19 -38.80 -22.35 -10.17
N LEU A 20 -38.25 -22.22 -8.97
CA LEU A 20 -37.31 -21.14 -8.65
C LEU A 20 -36.13 -21.29 -9.61
N ALA A 21 -36.12 -20.46 -10.67
CA ALA A 21 -34.97 -20.28 -11.51
C ALA A 21 -33.85 -19.70 -10.63
N VAL A 22 -33.00 -20.55 -10.10
CA VAL A 22 -31.71 -20.15 -9.56
C VAL A 22 -30.93 -19.62 -10.75
N GLY A 23 -30.96 -18.30 -10.93
CA GLY A 23 -30.12 -17.63 -11.91
C GLY A 23 -28.66 -17.99 -11.65
N PRO A 24 -27.80 -18.05 -12.70
CA PRO A 24 -26.39 -18.30 -12.52
C PRO A 24 -25.82 -17.24 -11.58
N ALA A 25 -25.39 -17.68 -10.39
CA ALA A 25 -24.81 -16.78 -9.39
C ALA A 25 -23.50 -16.22 -9.94
N CYS A 26 -23.49 -14.96 -10.27
CA CYS A 26 -22.44 -13.94 -10.08
C CYS A 26 -20.94 -14.32 -10.15
N ALA A 27 -20.55 -15.35 -10.88
CA ALA A 27 -19.12 -15.60 -11.15
C ALA A 27 -18.57 -14.67 -12.25
N ASP A 28 -19.44 -14.07 -13.06
CA ASP A 28 -19.05 -13.26 -14.22
C ASP A 28 -18.74 -11.79 -13.87
N ASP A 29 -18.91 -11.38 -12.62
CA ASP A 29 -18.82 -9.97 -12.22
C ASP A 29 -17.42 -9.56 -11.68
N VAL A 30 -16.57 -10.51 -11.29
CA VAL A 30 -15.24 -10.21 -10.71
C VAL A 30 -14.34 -9.42 -11.67
N PRO A 31 -14.21 -9.77 -12.97
CA PRO A 31 -13.43 -8.97 -13.91
C PRO A 31 -13.93 -7.53 -14.04
N ALA A 32 -15.26 -7.34 -14.08
CA ALA A 32 -15.87 -6.02 -14.16
C ALA A 32 -15.61 -5.20 -12.88
N GLN A 33 -15.68 -5.83 -11.72
CA GLN A 33 -15.36 -5.20 -10.44
C GLN A 33 -13.89 -4.78 -10.36
N ILE A 34 -12.95 -5.63 -10.82
CA ILE A 34 -11.53 -5.28 -10.89
C ILE A 34 -11.30 -4.10 -11.86
N GLN A 35 -11.92 -4.11 -13.04
CA GLN A 35 -11.83 -2.99 -13.98
C GLN A 35 -12.35 -1.70 -13.36
N SER A 36 -13.48 -1.75 -12.65
CA SER A 36 -14.05 -0.60 -11.93
C SER A 36 -13.10 -0.11 -10.82
N LEU A 37 -12.52 -1.03 -10.05
CA LEU A 37 -11.54 -0.74 -9.02
C LEU A 37 -10.33 0.01 -9.62
N VAL A 38 -9.74 -0.53 -10.70
CA VAL A 38 -8.60 0.09 -11.38
C VAL A 38 -8.98 1.47 -11.90
N ALA A 39 -10.10 1.61 -12.60
CA ALA A 39 -10.55 2.89 -13.14
C ALA A 39 -10.76 3.96 -12.04
N LYS A 40 -11.28 3.57 -10.89
CA LYS A 40 -11.57 4.46 -9.78
C LYS A 40 -10.33 4.85 -8.98
N GLN A 41 -9.44 3.91 -8.71
CA GLN A 41 -8.35 4.10 -7.74
C GLN A 41 -6.98 4.38 -8.38
N ALA A 42 -6.76 3.95 -9.64
CA ALA A 42 -5.49 4.18 -10.32
C ALA A 42 -5.09 5.67 -10.44
N PRO A 43 -6.01 6.64 -10.60
CA PRO A 43 -5.63 8.06 -10.61
C PRO A 43 -5.01 8.56 -9.29
N ALA A 44 -5.30 7.89 -8.17
CA ALA A 44 -4.70 8.23 -6.87
C ALA A 44 -3.28 7.66 -6.71
N ILE A 45 -2.88 6.69 -7.53
CA ILE A 45 -1.53 6.10 -7.47
C ILE A 45 -0.60 6.96 -8.33
N VAL A 46 0.48 7.44 -7.71
CA VAL A 46 1.42 8.38 -8.30
C VAL A 46 2.84 7.85 -8.24
N THR A 47 3.71 8.34 -9.13
CA THR A 47 5.15 8.08 -9.05
C THR A 47 5.83 9.23 -8.31
N VAL A 48 6.62 8.90 -7.32
CA VAL A 48 7.39 9.85 -6.52
C VAL A 48 8.86 9.68 -6.85
N LYS A 49 9.51 10.76 -7.25
CA LYS A 49 10.97 10.86 -7.39
C LYS A 49 11.56 11.56 -6.19
N ALA A 50 12.71 11.10 -5.73
CA ALA A 50 13.46 11.76 -4.68
C ALA A 50 14.96 11.65 -4.94
N VAL A 51 15.72 12.61 -4.43
CA VAL A 51 17.18 12.54 -4.34
C VAL A 51 17.54 12.09 -2.94
N LEU A 52 18.28 11.00 -2.84
CA LEU A 52 18.78 10.45 -1.57
C LEU A 52 20.21 10.89 -1.38
N LYS A 53 20.46 11.71 -0.35
CA LYS A 53 21.82 12.04 0.10
C LYS A 53 22.25 11.02 1.13
N MET A 54 23.31 10.31 0.83
CA MET A 54 23.91 9.29 1.70
C MET A 54 25.21 9.80 2.26
N ASP A 55 25.26 9.95 3.58
CA ASP A 55 26.48 10.35 4.30
C ASP A 55 27.07 9.14 5.01
N MET A 56 28.23 8.68 4.55
CA MET A 56 28.99 7.61 5.17
C MET A 56 30.09 8.21 6.04
N LYS A 57 30.11 7.83 7.33
CA LYS A 57 31.19 8.14 8.27
C LYS A 57 32.01 6.88 8.48
N GLY A 58 33.23 6.83 7.95
CA GLY A 58 34.14 5.70 8.15
C GLY A 58 35.58 6.10 7.97
N GLY A 59 36.49 5.63 8.85
CA GLY A 59 37.94 5.74 8.69
C GLY A 59 38.53 7.16 8.64
N GLY A 60 37.88 8.17 9.25
CA GLY A 60 38.40 9.54 9.27
C GLY A 60 38.01 10.39 8.03
N ALA A 61 37.35 9.82 7.05
CA ALA A 61 36.82 10.54 5.89
C ALA A 61 35.29 10.52 5.90
N SER A 62 34.67 11.67 5.59
CA SER A 62 33.23 11.77 5.34
C SER A 62 33.00 11.71 3.83
N GLN A 63 32.34 10.68 3.34
CA GLN A 63 31.95 10.57 1.93
C GLN A 63 30.47 10.80 1.81
N SER A 64 30.07 11.79 1.01
CA SER A 64 28.67 12.06 0.66
C SER A 64 28.45 11.64 -0.79
N SER A 65 27.35 10.92 -1.05
CA SER A 65 26.91 10.57 -2.39
C SER A 65 25.43 10.90 -2.55
N GLU A 66 25.02 11.19 -3.79
CA GLU A 66 23.63 11.42 -4.14
C GLU A 66 23.13 10.32 -5.10
N SER A 67 21.97 9.78 -4.82
CA SER A 67 21.29 8.81 -5.67
C SER A 67 19.86 9.27 -5.95
N ARG A 68 19.39 9.05 -7.17
CA ARG A 68 18.00 9.29 -7.54
C ARG A 68 17.20 8.00 -7.40
N THR A 69 16.03 8.10 -6.83
CA THR A 69 15.11 6.96 -6.66
C THR A 69 13.72 7.33 -7.17
N GLU A 70 13.02 6.32 -7.67
CA GLU A 70 11.60 6.40 -8.00
C GLU A 70 10.86 5.36 -7.15
N MET A 71 9.69 5.73 -6.64
CA MET A 71 8.84 4.86 -5.84
C MET A 71 7.38 5.18 -6.11
N GLN A 72 6.52 4.24 -5.77
CA GLN A 72 5.08 4.45 -5.86
C GLN A 72 4.56 5.12 -4.60
N GLY A 73 3.58 5.99 -4.75
CA GLY A 73 2.88 6.65 -3.67
C GLY A 73 1.39 6.72 -3.93
N VAL A 74 0.63 7.10 -2.94
CA VAL A 74 -0.82 7.26 -3.03
C VAL A 74 -1.27 8.60 -2.50
N VAL A 75 -2.15 9.27 -3.25
CA VAL A 75 -2.84 10.50 -2.80
C VAL A 75 -3.79 10.12 -1.67
N VAL A 76 -3.60 10.69 -0.48
CA VAL A 76 -4.42 10.42 0.71
C VAL A 76 -5.24 11.64 1.17
N ASP A 77 -4.98 12.81 0.58
CA ASP A 77 -5.75 14.02 0.83
C ASP A 77 -5.83 14.89 -0.44
N PRO A 78 -6.97 15.56 -0.72
CA PRO A 78 -7.14 16.39 -1.92
C PRO A 78 -6.21 17.62 -1.94
N SER A 79 -5.61 18.00 -0.81
CA SER A 79 -4.58 19.05 -0.77
C SER A 79 -3.24 18.65 -1.41
N GLY A 80 -3.10 17.38 -1.84
CA GLY A 80 -1.87 16.85 -2.42
C GLY A 80 -0.94 16.20 -1.40
N LEU A 81 -1.49 15.66 -0.30
CA LEU A 81 -0.75 14.82 0.63
C LEU A 81 -0.61 13.42 0.02
N ILE A 82 0.64 12.98 -0.12
CA ILE A 82 1.02 11.68 -0.70
C ILE A 82 1.62 10.81 0.40
N MET A 83 1.18 9.58 0.50
CA MET A 83 1.75 8.56 1.37
C MET A 83 2.66 7.63 0.54
N VAL A 84 3.85 7.36 1.05
CA VAL A 84 4.84 6.44 0.45
C VAL A 84 5.43 5.54 1.54
N SER A 85 6.08 4.44 1.14
CA SER A 85 6.87 3.63 2.07
C SER A 85 8.13 4.39 2.52
N SER A 86 8.48 4.30 3.80
CA SER A 86 9.72 4.85 4.33
C SER A 86 10.92 3.93 4.15
N VAL A 87 10.72 2.70 3.69
CA VAL A 87 11.80 1.69 3.56
C VAL A 87 12.94 2.20 2.69
N SER A 88 12.63 2.88 1.58
CA SER A 88 13.63 3.47 0.69
C SER A 88 14.46 4.60 1.31
N PHE A 89 14.01 5.17 2.42
CA PHE A 89 14.67 6.29 3.11
C PHE A 89 15.33 5.88 4.43
N SER A 90 15.14 4.64 4.88
CA SER A 90 15.63 4.14 6.15
C SER A 90 16.52 2.92 5.94
N PRO A 91 17.86 3.09 6.02
CA PRO A 91 18.77 1.97 5.96
C PRO A 91 18.50 0.91 7.03
N GLU A 92 18.08 1.38 8.23
CA GLU A 92 17.73 0.48 9.33
C GLU A 92 16.54 -0.41 8.96
N LYS A 93 15.50 0.17 8.33
CA LYS A 93 14.33 -0.59 7.86
C LYS A 93 14.69 -1.56 6.73
N MET A 94 15.56 -1.14 5.83
CA MET A 94 16.05 -2.01 4.75
C MET A 94 16.84 -3.19 5.33
N MET A 95 17.74 -2.94 6.29
CA MET A 95 18.51 -3.99 6.96
C MET A 95 17.61 -4.91 7.79
N GLU A 96 16.62 -4.35 8.50
CA GLU A 96 15.64 -5.11 9.24
C GLU A 96 14.82 -6.03 8.31
N MET A 97 14.41 -5.54 7.14
CA MET A 97 13.73 -6.32 6.12
C MET A 97 14.62 -7.44 5.54
N MET A 98 15.94 -7.23 5.51
CA MET A 98 16.94 -8.23 5.13
C MET A 98 17.27 -9.20 6.27
N GLY A 99 16.68 -9.04 7.46
CA GLY A 99 16.96 -9.88 8.63
C GLY A 99 18.30 -9.60 9.28
N MET A 100 18.91 -8.44 9.02
CA MET A 100 20.16 -8.05 9.64
C MET A 100 19.93 -7.52 11.07
N PRO A 101 20.82 -7.83 12.03
CA PRO A 101 20.70 -7.32 13.39
C PRO A 101 20.84 -5.80 13.44
N LYS A 102 20.12 -5.16 14.39
CA LYS A 102 20.12 -3.69 14.55
C LYS A 102 21.52 -3.13 14.85
N GLU A 103 22.36 -3.91 15.47
CA GLU A 103 23.75 -3.55 15.80
C GLU A 103 24.59 -3.33 14.52
N ALA A 104 24.27 -4.05 13.43
CA ALA A 104 24.90 -3.83 12.13
C ALA A 104 24.51 -2.46 11.53
N ALA A 105 23.39 -1.87 11.97
CA ALA A 105 22.93 -0.56 11.54
C ALA A 105 23.76 0.61 12.13
N GLY A 106 24.56 0.37 13.18
CA GLY A 106 25.42 1.41 13.78
C GLY A 106 26.48 1.98 12.80
N GLY A 107 26.79 1.27 11.72
CA GLY A 107 27.62 1.73 10.62
C GLY A 107 26.87 2.10 9.34
N ALA A 108 25.52 2.05 9.37
CA ALA A 108 24.71 2.34 8.20
C ALA A 108 24.85 3.81 7.78
N PRO A 109 24.86 4.12 6.47
CA PRO A 109 24.89 5.49 5.99
C PRO A 109 23.65 6.24 6.44
N LYS A 110 23.81 7.51 6.82
CA LYS A 110 22.66 8.39 7.04
C LYS A 110 22.06 8.74 5.68
N ILE A 111 20.80 8.34 5.45
CA ILE A 111 20.07 8.70 4.24
C ILE A 111 19.14 9.88 4.54
N THR A 112 19.27 10.93 3.75
CA THR A 112 18.39 12.12 3.84
C THR A 112 17.70 12.31 2.49
N PRO A 113 16.39 12.04 2.41
CA PRO A 113 15.65 12.29 1.16
C PRO A 113 15.42 13.78 0.96
N THR A 114 15.63 14.23 -0.27
CA THR A 114 15.47 15.63 -0.68
C THR A 114 14.88 15.70 -2.10
N ASP A 115 14.52 16.88 -2.54
CA ASP A 115 14.06 17.16 -3.91
C ASP A 115 12.95 16.21 -4.37
N PHE A 116 11.89 16.16 -3.57
CA PHE A 116 10.71 15.34 -3.92
C PHE A 116 9.95 15.93 -5.09
N LYS A 117 9.58 15.08 -6.03
CA LYS A 117 8.74 15.40 -7.18
C LYS A 117 7.70 14.31 -7.37
N VAL A 118 6.49 14.73 -7.69
CA VAL A 118 5.35 13.82 -7.92
C VAL A 118 4.96 13.88 -9.38
N ILE A 119 4.73 12.72 -9.98
CA ILE A 119 4.24 12.56 -11.34
C ILE A 119 2.89 11.84 -11.27
N PHE A 120 1.89 12.42 -11.91
CA PHE A 120 0.55 11.84 -12.01
C PHE A 120 0.40 11.09 -13.32
N GLU A 121 -0.14 9.88 -13.23
CA GLU A 121 -0.50 9.07 -14.41
C GLU A 121 0.63 8.98 -15.45
N ARG A 122 0.33 9.37 -16.70
CA ARG A 122 1.24 9.36 -17.84
C ARG A 122 1.84 10.75 -18.14
N GLU A 123 1.71 11.69 -17.21
CA GLU A 123 2.19 13.03 -17.43
C GLU A 123 3.72 13.09 -17.32
N GLU A 124 4.33 14.00 -18.10
CA GLU A 124 5.76 14.31 -17.93
C GLU A 124 5.99 15.41 -16.88
N LYS A 125 4.91 16.10 -16.50
CA LYS A 125 4.97 17.20 -15.54
C LYS A 125 5.31 16.69 -14.15
N GLU A 126 6.35 17.26 -13.56
CA GLU A 126 6.79 17.01 -12.21
C GLU A 126 6.27 18.09 -11.26
N TYR A 127 5.60 17.70 -10.18
CA TYR A 127 5.08 18.59 -9.16
C TYR A 127 6.02 18.59 -7.96
N PRO A 128 6.65 19.73 -7.62
CA PRO A 128 7.52 19.82 -6.45
C PRO A 128 6.77 19.52 -5.16
N ALA A 129 7.41 18.77 -4.27
CA ALA A 129 6.85 18.39 -2.99
C ALA A 129 7.88 18.51 -1.87
N PHE A 130 7.43 18.42 -0.63
CA PHE A 130 8.29 18.42 0.55
C PHE A 130 7.89 17.34 1.55
N LEU A 131 8.83 16.94 2.37
CA LEU A 131 8.60 16.00 3.47
C LEU A 131 7.70 16.66 4.51
N ALA A 132 6.55 16.07 4.77
CA ALA A 132 5.58 16.54 5.75
C ALA A 132 5.72 15.81 7.09
N ALA A 133 5.75 14.47 7.05
CA ALA A 133 5.86 13.65 8.24
C ALA A 133 6.46 12.28 7.92
N THR A 134 6.97 11.59 8.94
CA THR A 134 7.39 10.19 8.85
C THR A 134 6.91 9.46 10.10
N ASP A 135 6.17 8.36 9.90
CA ASP A 135 5.85 7.41 10.95
C ASP A 135 6.80 6.22 10.85
N THR A 136 7.81 6.21 11.71
CA THR A 136 8.81 5.13 11.74
C THR A 136 8.23 3.82 12.24
N THR A 137 7.13 3.87 12.98
CA THR A 137 6.45 2.70 13.55
C THR A 137 5.70 1.92 12.49
N LEU A 138 5.01 2.62 11.59
CA LEU A 138 4.31 2.02 10.44
C LEU A 138 5.21 1.90 9.20
N GLY A 139 6.36 2.55 9.20
CA GLY A 139 7.23 2.59 8.02
C GLY A 139 6.61 3.40 6.88
N LEU A 140 5.88 4.47 7.21
CA LEU A 140 5.21 5.33 6.25
C LEU A 140 5.82 6.74 6.28
N THR A 141 5.96 7.34 5.12
CA THR A 141 6.40 8.73 4.92
C THR A 141 5.33 9.48 4.15
N PHE A 142 5.10 10.72 4.56
CA PHE A 142 4.13 11.61 3.94
C PHE A 142 4.86 12.81 3.33
N ILE A 143 4.57 13.08 2.07
CA ILE A 143 5.08 14.24 1.33
C ILE A 143 3.91 15.09 0.88
N GLN A 144 4.09 16.41 0.89
CA GLN A 144 3.06 17.38 0.50
C GLN A 144 3.48 18.07 -0.79
N ILE A 145 2.64 18.04 -1.81
CA ILE A 145 2.84 18.82 -3.03
C ILE A 145 2.75 20.29 -2.68
N THR A 146 3.70 21.08 -3.18
CA THR A 146 3.79 22.52 -2.88
C THR A 146 2.71 23.31 -3.60
N ASP A 147 2.46 22.99 -4.87
CA ASP A 147 1.47 23.66 -5.72
C ASP A 147 0.88 22.63 -6.70
N LEU A 148 -0.43 22.47 -6.63
CA LEU A 148 -1.19 21.60 -7.52
C LEU A 148 -1.44 22.22 -8.91
N ALA A 149 -1.10 23.48 -9.10
CA ALA A 149 -1.34 24.20 -10.36
C ALA A 149 -2.80 24.10 -10.86
N GLY A 150 -3.76 24.12 -9.94
CA GLY A 150 -5.19 24.02 -10.25
C GLY A 150 -5.72 22.59 -10.45
N ARG A 151 -4.88 21.55 -10.28
CA ARG A 151 -5.31 20.16 -10.41
C ARG A 151 -6.24 19.77 -9.25
N THR A 152 -7.35 19.11 -9.57
CA THR A 152 -8.22 18.45 -8.60
C THR A 152 -7.77 17.01 -8.44
N LEU A 153 -7.63 16.55 -7.21
CA LEU A 153 -7.20 15.19 -6.88
C LEU A 153 -8.36 14.40 -6.26
N THR A 154 -8.42 13.12 -6.60
CA THR A 154 -9.32 12.16 -5.96
C THR A 154 -8.47 11.26 -5.05
N PRO A 155 -8.47 11.50 -3.72
CA PRO A 155 -7.66 10.73 -2.80
C PRO A 155 -8.28 9.38 -2.48
N VAL A 156 -7.45 8.42 -2.08
CA VAL A 156 -7.90 7.22 -1.38
C VAL A 156 -8.28 7.63 0.05
N THR A 157 -9.55 7.44 0.39
CA THR A 157 -10.07 7.77 1.72
C THR A 157 -10.05 6.53 2.59
N PHE A 158 -9.21 6.54 3.62
CA PHE A 158 -9.16 5.50 4.65
C PHE A 158 -10.28 5.75 5.65
N ALA A 159 -11.43 5.14 5.41
CA ALA A 159 -12.56 5.12 6.35
C ALA A 159 -12.44 3.91 7.28
N ASP A 160 -13.34 3.85 8.26
CA ASP A 160 -13.50 2.67 9.11
C ASP A 160 -14.16 1.55 8.29
N THR A 161 -13.32 0.87 7.50
CA THR A 161 -13.74 -0.26 6.67
C THR A 161 -13.59 -1.53 7.51
N PRO A 162 -14.59 -2.41 7.55
CA PRO A 162 -14.48 -3.70 8.22
C PRO A 162 -13.24 -4.44 7.74
N ALA A 163 -12.50 -5.03 8.70
CA ALA A 163 -11.35 -5.86 8.35
C ALA A 163 -11.82 -7.04 7.48
N PRO A 164 -11.09 -7.37 6.41
CA PRO A 164 -11.44 -8.51 5.58
C PRO A 164 -11.30 -9.82 6.37
N ALA A 165 -12.14 -10.77 6.06
CA ALA A 165 -12.11 -12.10 6.65
C ALA A 165 -11.00 -12.98 6.06
N LEU A 166 -10.71 -14.07 6.75
CA LEU A 166 -9.79 -15.10 6.24
C LEU A 166 -10.30 -15.64 4.89
N GLY A 167 -9.43 -15.66 3.89
CA GLY A 167 -9.74 -16.09 2.53
C GLY A 167 -10.26 -14.99 1.60
N ASP A 168 -10.63 -13.81 2.12
CA ASP A 168 -11.08 -12.70 1.29
C ASP A 168 -9.98 -12.24 0.33
N PRO A 169 -10.35 -11.94 -0.93
CA PRO A 169 -9.41 -11.38 -1.89
C PRO A 169 -9.14 -9.91 -1.58
N VAL A 170 -7.88 -9.52 -1.73
CA VAL A 170 -7.41 -8.13 -1.62
C VAL A 170 -6.55 -7.78 -2.83
N PHE A 171 -6.56 -6.52 -3.23
CA PHE A 171 -5.93 -6.00 -4.43
C PHE A 171 -5.06 -4.80 -4.10
N ALA A 172 -3.84 -4.79 -4.59
CA ALA A 172 -3.00 -3.59 -4.63
C ALA A 172 -2.98 -3.03 -6.05
N LEU A 173 -2.92 -1.73 -6.17
CA LEU A 173 -2.73 -1.04 -7.45
C LEU A 173 -1.36 -0.38 -7.45
N SER A 174 -0.65 -0.50 -8.56
CA SER A 174 0.65 0.11 -8.75
C SER A 174 0.79 0.66 -10.18
N ARG A 175 1.92 1.28 -10.48
CA ARG A 175 2.26 1.75 -11.83
C ARG A 175 3.61 1.20 -12.24
N LEU A 176 3.73 0.85 -13.50
CA LEU A 176 5.00 0.51 -14.11
C LEU A 176 5.90 1.75 -14.21
N SER A 177 7.18 1.55 -14.51
CA SER A 177 8.14 2.63 -14.70
C SER A 177 7.88 3.45 -15.99
N LYS A 178 8.58 4.56 -16.15
CA LYS A 178 8.50 5.44 -17.34
C LYS A 178 8.66 4.68 -18.66
N GLY A 179 9.49 3.65 -18.71
CA GLY A 179 9.69 2.82 -19.91
C GLY A 179 8.44 2.09 -20.39
N TYR A 180 7.43 1.96 -19.53
CA TYR A 180 6.12 1.36 -19.81
C TYR A 180 4.99 2.39 -19.65
N ASP A 181 5.29 3.66 -19.88
CA ASP A 181 4.32 4.76 -19.88
C ASP A 181 3.52 4.87 -18.58
N TYR A 182 4.13 4.53 -17.44
CA TYR A 182 3.47 4.51 -16.13
C TYR A 182 2.13 3.75 -16.12
N ALA A 183 2.00 2.73 -16.95
CA ALA A 183 0.76 1.96 -17.08
C ALA A 183 0.33 1.38 -15.72
N PRO A 184 -0.94 1.54 -15.32
CA PRO A 184 -1.43 0.97 -14.08
C PRO A 184 -1.56 -0.56 -14.21
N PHE A 185 -1.26 -1.25 -13.12
CA PHE A 185 -1.50 -2.69 -12.99
C PHE A 185 -1.99 -3.01 -11.58
N TYR A 186 -2.52 -4.20 -11.39
CA TYR A 186 -2.90 -4.67 -10.07
C TYR A 186 -2.18 -5.96 -9.72
N GLU A 187 -1.96 -6.16 -8.44
CA GLU A 187 -1.56 -7.42 -7.82
C GLU A 187 -2.69 -7.89 -6.92
N SER A 188 -2.83 -9.18 -6.73
CA SER A 188 -3.87 -9.76 -5.87
C SER A 188 -3.29 -10.77 -4.89
N ALA A 189 -3.93 -10.85 -3.74
CA ALA A 189 -3.64 -11.82 -2.69
C ALA A 189 -4.93 -12.18 -1.95
N ARG A 190 -4.82 -13.13 -1.01
CA ARG A 190 -5.88 -13.46 -0.08
C ARG A 190 -5.40 -13.25 1.36
N VAL A 191 -6.31 -12.88 2.23
CA VAL A 191 -6.02 -12.85 3.67
C VAL A 191 -5.81 -14.27 4.15
N SER A 192 -4.61 -14.58 4.63
CA SER A 192 -4.23 -15.92 5.11
C SER A 192 -4.20 -16.02 6.63
N GLY A 193 -4.31 -14.89 7.33
CA GLY A 193 -4.32 -14.86 8.78
C GLY A 193 -4.37 -13.46 9.35
N ALA A 194 -4.53 -13.37 10.67
CA ALA A 194 -4.48 -12.12 11.40
C ALA A 194 -3.59 -12.29 12.65
N ILE A 195 -2.86 -11.23 12.97
CA ILE A 195 -2.07 -11.15 14.20
C ILE A 195 -2.57 -10.00 15.07
N ALA A 196 -2.49 -10.17 16.39
CA ALA A 196 -2.86 -9.12 17.35
C ALA A 196 -1.63 -8.45 17.95
N LYS A 197 -0.49 -9.11 17.99
CA LYS A 197 0.76 -8.61 18.58
C LYS A 197 1.92 -8.68 17.59
N PRO A 198 2.84 -7.70 17.60
CA PRO A 198 2.91 -6.54 18.49
C PRO A 198 1.81 -5.51 18.24
N ARG A 199 1.12 -5.58 17.10
CA ARG A 199 -0.06 -4.78 16.72
C ARG A 199 -0.99 -5.60 15.84
N ALA A 200 -2.24 -5.17 15.72
CA ALA A 200 -3.18 -5.76 14.78
C ALA A 200 -2.65 -5.62 13.34
N ALA A 201 -2.58 -6.73 12.63
CA ALA A 201 -2.19 -6.77 11.22
C ALA A 201 -2.71 -8.05 10.56
N LEU A 202 -2.79 -8.03 9.23
CA LEU A 202 -3.22 -9.17 8.43
C LEU A 202 -2.03 -9.77 7.69
N MET A 203 -2.05 -11.07 7.55
CA MET A 203 -1.11 -11.84 6.73
C MET A 203 -1.75 -12.10 5.38
N LEU A 204 -0.94 -12.11 4.34
CA LEU A 204 -1.38 -12.37 2.97
C LEU A 204 -0.76 -13.65 2.42
N ASP A 205 -1.53 -14.35 1.60
CA ASP A 205 -1.06 -15.38 0.68
C ASP A 205 -1.23 -14.85 -0.74
N GLY A 206 -0.09 -14.67 -1.43
CA GLY A 206 -0.04 -14.08 -2.78
C GLY A 206 1.21 -13.24 -3.00
N SER A 207 1.25 -12.55 -4.12
CA SER A 207 2.46 -11.90 -4.64
C SER A 207 2.50 -10.37 -4.49
N ILE A 208 1.64 -9.78 -3.66
CA ILE A 208 1.68 -8.33 -3.42
C ILE A 208 3.02 -7.95 -2.78
N SER A 209 3.74 -7.03 -3.41
CA SER A 209 5.10 -6.67 -3.04
C SER A 209 5.30 -5.18 -2.78
N GLU A 210 4.40 -4.33 -3.23
CA GLU A 210 4.52 -2.88 -3.19
C GLU A 210 4.22 -2.33 -1.79
N LEU A 211 5.27 -1.92 -1.08
CA LEU A 211 5.16 -1.35 0.25
C LEU A 211 4.59 0.08 0.23
N GLY A 212 3.80 0.41 1.24
CA GLY A 212 3.24 1.75 1.42
C GLY A 212 2.01 2.03 0.57
N LEU A 213 1.60 1.09 -0.30
CA LEU A 213 0.38 1.22 -1.09
C LEU A 213 -0.84 0.64 -0.38
N PRO A 214 -2.03 1.21 -0.61
CA PRO A 214 -3.27 0.69 -0.06
C PRO A 214 -3.66 -0.63 -0.72
N LEU A 215 -4.24 -1.51 0.09
CA LEU A 215 -4.94 -2.68 -0.40
C LEU A 215 -6.44 -2.41 -0.37
N PHE A 216 -7.11 -2.87 -1.40
CA PHE A 216 -8.55 -2.69 -1.61
C PHE A 216 -9.27 -4.03 -1.59
N ASN A 217 -10.52 -4.03 -1.16
CA ASN A 217 -11.46 -5.11 -1.43
C ASN A 217 -12.08 -4.93 -2.84
N LEU A 218 -12.89 -5.88 -3.29
CA LEU A 218 -13.57 -5.82 -4.60
C LEU A 218 -14.51 -4.61 -4.75
N SER A 219 -15.06 -4.07 -3.66
CA SER A 219 -15.88 -2.84 -3.72
C SER A 219 -15.05 -1.56 -3.88
N GLY A 220 -13.73 -1.67 -3.87
CA GLY A 220 -12.81 -0.53 -3.98
C GLY A 220 -12.60 0.23 -2.68
N ALA A 221 -13.04 -0.31 -1.55
CA ALA A 221 -12.75 0.28 -0.23
C ALA A 221 -11.34 -0.15 0.23
N PRO A 222 -10.51 0.78 0.76
CA PRO A 222 -9.20 0.45 1.28
C PRO A 222 -9.34 -0.33 2.59
N VAL A 223 -8.73 -1.50 2.66
CA VAL A 223 -8.75 -2.37 3.85
C VAL A 223 -7.52 -2.19 4.74
N GLY A 224 -6.45 -1.62 4.19
CA GLY A 224 -5.21 -1.37 4.91
C GLY A 224 -4.06 -1.00 3.99
N VAL A 225 -2.85 -0.99 4.53
CA VAL A 225 -1.60 -0.67 3.82
C VAL A 225 -0.59 -1.77 4.05
N LEU A 226 0.07 -2.24 2.99
CA LEU A 226 1.17 -3.18 3.10
C LEU A 226 2.41 -2.48 3.67
N THR A 227 2.95 -3.02 4.75
CA THR A 227 4.12 -2.47 5.43
C THR A 227 5.02 -3.58 5.97
N SER A 228 6.27 -3.23 6.26
CA SER A 228 7.17 -4.10 6.99
C SER A 228 6.97 -3.86 8.48
N ILE A 229 6.56 -4.88 9.21
CA ILE A 229 6.51 -4.86 10.67
C ILE A 229 7.75 -5.60 11.18
N ALA A 230 8.51 -4.91 12.03
CA ALA A 230 9.58 -5.54 12.75
C ALA A 230 9.01 -6.74 13.53
N SER A 231 9.41 -7.93 13.16
CA SER A 231 9.20 -9.07 14.04
C SER A 231 10.07 -8.80 15.27
N GLY A 232 9.45 -8.55 16.42
CA GLY A 232 10.15 -8.36 17.70
C GLY A 232 10.81 -9.65 18.23
N VAL A 233 11.14 -10.57 17.33
CA VAL A 233 12.01 -11.69 17.60
C VAL A 233 13.41 -11.12 17.65
N SER A 234 13.80 -10.63 18.83
CA SER A 234 15.20 -10.45 19.15
C SER A 234 15.90 -11.75 18.80
N SER A 235 16.82 -11.69 17.89
CA SER A 235 17.74 -12.77 17.51
C SER A 235 18.65 -13.13 18.72
N GLY A 236 18.01 -13.61 19.80
CA GLY A 236 18.71 -14.13 20.97
C GLY A 236 19.06 -15.61 20.85
N GLU A 237 18.55 -16.30 19.83
CA GLU A 237 18.96 -17.63 19.47
C GLU A 237 19.49 -17.63 18.03
N SER A 238 20.80 -17.52 17.95
CA SER A 238 21.59 -17.66 16.73
C SER A 238 21.42 -19.05 16.13
N ASN A 239 20.38 -19.22 15.33
CA ASN A 239 20.25 -20.40 14.51
C ASN A 239 20.68 -20.02 13.08
N GLU A 240 22.00 -20.17 12.79
CA GLU A 240 22.61 -19.86 11.49
C GLU A 240 21.86 -20.49 10.30
N GLY A 241 21.18 -21.63 10.54
CA GLY A 241 20.33 -22.28 9.56
C GLY A 241 19.02 -21.51 9.24
N MET A 242 18.53 -20.67 10.15
CA MET A 242 17.31 -19.90 9.93
C MET A 242 17.55 -18.69 9.04
N SER A 243 18.70 -18.01 9.19
CA SER A 243 19.09 -16.87 8.35
C SER A 243 19.26 -17.29 6.88
N MET A 244 19.89 -18.44 6.62
CA MET A 244 20.09 -18.95 5.27
C MET A 244 18.77 -19.40 4.60
N ARG A 245 17.86 -20.01 5.37
CA ARG A 245 16.49 -20.34 4.90
C ARG A 245 15.67 -19.09 4.58
N MET A 246 15.80 -18.04 5.39
CA MET A 246 15.13 -16.75 5.19
C MET A 246 15.67 -16.05 3.96
N MET A 247 16.99 -16.08 3.75
CA MET A 247 17.66 -15.53 2.57
C MET A 247 17.27 -16.29 1.28
N MET A 248 17.19 -17.62 1.32
CA MET A 248 16.69 -18.42 0.19
C MET A 248 15.22 -18.15 -0.12
N ARG A 249 14.36 -17.84 0.87
CA ARG A 249 12.96 -17.43 0.63
C ARG A 249 12.85 -16.03 0.06
N LEU A 250 13.77 -15.13 0.38
CA LEU A 250 13.77 -13.75 -0.13
C LEU A 250 14.28 -13.67 -1.59
N PHE A 251 15.29 -14.48 -1.93
CA PHE A 251 15.96 -14.45 -3.24
C PHE A 251 15.67 -15.68 -4.12
N GLY A 252 15.22 -16.78 -3.53
CA GLY A 252 14.84 -17.99 -4.24
C GLY A 252 13.39 -17.89 -4.72
N GLY A 253 13.19 -17.50 -5.97
CA GLY A 253 11.89 -17.46 -6.62
C GLY A 253 11.25 -18.86 -6.72
N GLY A 254 10.57 -19.28 -5.67
CA GLY A 254 9.88 -20.57 -5.65
C GLY A 254 8.77 -20.62 -4.60
N GLY A 255 7.51 -20.45 -5.03
CA GLY A 255 6.33 -20.90 -4.32
C GLY A 255 5.72 -19.91 -3.32
N GLY A 256 4.49 -19.51 -3.60
CA GLY A 256 3.59 -18.63 -2.86
C GLY A 256 3.56 -18.83 -1.35
N GLY A 257 4.48 -18.20 -0.66
CA GLY A 257 4.49 -18.11 0.78
C GLY A 257 4.68 -16.67 1.20
N SER A 258 3.91 -16.21 2.18
CA SER A 258 4.01 -14.89 2.78
C SER A 258 5.47 -14.53 3.05
N ARG A 259 5.96 -13.42 2.51
CA ARG A 259 7.28 -12.90 2.80
C ARG A 259 7.37 -12.60 4.31
N PRO A 260 8.32 -13.18 5.05
CA PRO A 260 8.43 -12.90 6.48
C PRO A 260 8.65 -11.40 6.69
N GLY A 261 7.81 -10.79 7.54
CA GLY A 261 7.90 -9.37 7.87
C GLY A 261 7.01 -8.43 7.07
N LEU A 262 6.27 -8.89 6.05
CA LEU A 262 5.27 -8.09 5.35
C LEU A 262 3.87 -8.36 5.88
N PHE A 263 3.19 -7.31 6.29
CA PHE A 263 1.86 -7.38 6.88
C PHE A 263 1.01 -6.21 6.40
N VAL A 264 -0.29 -6.39 6.41
CA VAL A 264 -1.23 -5.31 6.14
C VAL A 264 -1.67 -4.69 7.46
N VAL A 265 -1.33 -3.42 7.64
CA VAL A 265 -1.87 -2.62 8.75
C VAL A 265 -3.28 -2.18 8.39
N PRO A 266 -4.29 -2.44 9.23
CA PRO A 266 -5.68 -2.10 8.93
C PRO A 266 -5.91 -0.60 8.68
N ALA A 267 -6.90 -0.29 7.85
CA ALA A 267 -7.26 1.09 7.51
C ALA A 267 -7.56 1.95 8.75
N SER A 268 -8.20 1.38 9.77
CA SER A 268 -8.49 2.05 11.06
C SER A 268 -7.24 2.50 11.82
N VAL A 269 -6.10 1.82 11.63
CA VAL A 269 -4.81 2.19 12.22
C VAL A 269 -4.10 3.25 11.38
N VAL A 270 -4.27 3.22 10.06
CA VAL A 270 -3.62 4.16 9.13
C VAL A 270 -4.33 5.52 9.12
N ALA A 271 -5.65 5.55 9.20
CA ALA A 271 -6.44 6.78 9.12
C ALA A 271 -6.02 7.90 10.11
N PRO A 272 -5.82 7.62 11.42
CA PRO A 272 -5.36 8.65 12.36
C PRO A 272 -3.94 9.15 12.05
N VAL A 273 -3.07 8.32 11.49
CA VAL A 273 -1.71 8.72 11.11
C VAL A 273 -1.76 9.67 9.90
N ILE A 274 -2.63 9.41 8.93
CA ILE A 274 -2.88 10.34 7.81
C ILE A 274 -3.38 11.70 8.33
N ALA A 275 -4.31 11.71 9.29
CA ALA A 275 -4.84 12.94 9.87
C ALA A 275 -3.74 13.77 10.57
N GLN A 276 -2.85 13.11 11.33
CA GLN A 276 -1.69 13.75 11.96
C GLN A 276 -0.71 14.30 10.91
N ALA A 277 -0.42 13.52 9.86
CA ALA A 277 0.46 13.95 8.79
C ALA A 277 -0.09 15.17 8.04
N LYS A 278 -1.41 15.21 7.80
CA LYS A 278 -2.10 16.36 7.21
C LYS A 278 -1.96 17.63 8.06
N ALA A 279 -2.17 17.52 9.37
CA ALA A 279 -1.99 18.65 10.27
C ALA A 279 -0.53 19.16 10.23
N ARG A 280 0.43 18.25 10.25
CA ARG A 280 1.86 18.59 10.17
C ARG A 280 2.24 19.23 8.84
N ALA A 281 1.68 18.74 7.73
CA ALA A 281 1.88 19.32 6.41
C ALA A 281 1.41 20.77 6.35
N ALA A 282 0.24 21.07 6.92
CA ALA A 282 -0.30 22.42 6.99
C ALA A 282 0.58 23.37 7.81
N GLU A 283 1.11 22.91 8.96
CA GLU A 283 2.06 23.69 9.77
C GLU A 283 3.34 24.04 9.00
N ILE A 284 3.94 23.04 8.32
CA ILE A 284 5.17 23.24 7.55
C ILE A 284 4.90 24.17 6.36
N ALA A 285 3.77 24.03 5.67
CA ALA A 285 3.39 24.91 4.57
C ALA A 285 3.26 26.37 5.05
N ALA A 286 2.61 26.60 6.20
CA ALA A 286 2.48 27.91 6.82
C ALA A 286 3.85 28.53 7.23
N GLN A 287 4.77 27.70 7.74
CA GLN A 287 6.12 28.14 8.07
C GLN A 287 6.91 28.54 6.83
N ARG A 288 6.84 27.74 5.75
CA ARG A 288 7.52 28.00 4.48
C ARG A 288 7.00 29.29 3.82
N ALA A 289 5.70 29.56 3.92
CA ALA A 289 5.11 30.78 3.39
C ALA A 289 5.62 32.06 4.13
N LYS A 290 6.01 31.94 5.38
CA LYS A 290 6.58 33.04 6.18
C LYS A 290 8.08 33.25 5.96
N THR A 291 8.81 32.25 5.45
CA THR A 291 10.25 32.34 5.22
C THR A 291 10.50 32.59 3.74
N PRO A 292 10.97 33.80 3.32
CA PRO A 292 11.30 34.07 1.92
C PRO A 292 12.33 33.06 1.40
N PRO A 293 12.28 32.65 0.14
CA PRO A 293 13.27 31.75 -0.42
C PRO A 293 14.67 32.37 -0.28
N ALA A 294 15.60 31.60 0.32
CA ALA A 294 16.99 32.01 0.39
C ALA A 294 17.48 32.34 -1.03
N LYS A 295 18.00 33.55 -1.24
CA LYS A 295 18.57 33.96 -2.53
C LYS A 295 19.64 32.96 -2.93
N THR A 296 19.42 32.27 -4.03
CA THR A 296 20.44 31.41 -4.67
C THR A 296 21.70 32.25 -4.88
N PRO A 297 22.88 31.83 -4.38
CA PRO A 297 24.11 32.54 -4.67
C PRO A 297 24.33 32.54 -6.20
N PRO A 298 24.86 33.64 -6.77
CA PRO A 298 25.14 33.69 -8.19
C PRO A 298 26.14 32.61 -8.56
N ALA A 299 25.83 31.86 -9.62
CA ALA A 299 26.74 30.89 -10.21
C ALA A 299 28.05 31.56 -10.56
N LYS A 300 29.17 31.04 -10.03
CA LYS A 300 30.52 31.44 -10.43
C LYS A 300 30.95 30.65 -11.64
#